data_49f5930e125d7cad2641faaa9cb1f8cd
#
_entry.id   49f5930e125d7cad2641faaa9cb1f8cd
#
_cell.length_a   1.000
_cell.length_b   1.000
_cell.length_c   1.000
_cell.angle_alpha   90.00
_cell.angle_beta   90.00
_cell.angle_gamma   90.00
#
_symmetry.space_group_name_H-M   'P 1'
#
loop_
_entity.id
_entity.type
_entity.pdbx_description
1 polymer ?
#
loop_
_entity_poly.entity_id
_entity_poly.type
_entity_poly.pdbx_seq_one_letter_code
_entity_poly.pdbx_strand_id
1 'polypeptide(L)'
;MSALPAERPPTTRSRHRRGGSRAAAPAATFAAAGVPAPLVAALAETGITTPFPIQALTLPDALAGLDILGRGQTGSGKTLSFSIPLAARLADGYTSACRPRGLVLVPTRELAGQVQAVLAPLAQAVGLSVVAIYGGVPQNPQVARLRNRADIVVACPGRLADLIEQGHCHLGDVEISVIDEADHMATSGSCPSYGDCST
;
A
#
# COMPACT_ATOMS: atom_id res chain seq x y z
N MET A 1 -8.08 -50.95 -40.10
CA MET A 1 -8.30 -50.76 -38.65
C MET A 1 -7.97 -49.33 -38.36
N SER A 2 -9.03 -48.49 -38.25
CA SER A 2 -8.92 -47.05 -38.13
C SER A 2 -9.14 -46.66 -36.67
N ALA A 3 -8.17 -46.00 -36.07
CA ALA A 3 -8.24 -45.54 -34.68
C ALA A 3 -8.91 -44.16 -34.63
N LEU A 4 -9.96 -44.01 -33.83
CA LEU A 4 -10.68 -42.77 -33.53
C LEU A 4 -9.85 -41.91 -32.57
N PRO A 5 -9.88 -40.57 -32.69
CA PRO A 5 -9.23 -39.66 -31.76
C PRO A 5 -10.06 -39.50 -30.47
N ALA A 6 -9.36 -39.47 -29.32
CA ALA A 6 -9.92 -39.30 -28.00
C ALA A 6 -10.48 -37.87 -27.80
N GLU A 7 -11.73 -37.79 -27.36
CA GLU A 7 -12.39 -36.55 -26.93
C GLU A 7 -11.77 -36.00 -25.64
N ARG A 8 -11.46 -34.69 -25.64
CA ARG A 8 -11.06 -33.93 -24.43
C ARG A 8 -12.30 -33.65 -23.60
N PRO A 9 -12.24 -33.81 -22.26
CA PRO A 9 -13.35 -33.42 -21.40
C PRO A 9 -13.50 -31.89 -21.33
N PRO A 10 -14.72 -31.36 -21.12
CA PRO A 10 -14.98 -29.92 -21.08
C PRO A 10 -14.41 -29.30 -19.82
N THR A 11 -13.68 -28.19 -19.99
CA THR A 11 -13.18 -27.34 -18.92
C THR A 11 -14.38 -26.70 -18.21
N THR A 12 -14.58 -27.08 -16.96
CA THR A 12 -15.53 -26.43 -16.04
C THR A 12 -15.10 -24.99 -15.77
N ARG A 13 -15.78 -24.02 -16.39
CA ARG A 13 -15.71 -22.62 -16.02
C ARG A 13 -16.23 -22.46 -14.58
N SER A 14 -15.30 -22.19 -13.66
CA SER A 14 -15.65 -21.73 -12.31
C SER A 14 -16.48 -20.45 -12.42
N ARG A 15 -17.75 -20.56 -12.11
CA ARG A 15 -18.63 -19.40 -11.90
C ARG A 15 -18.19 -18.74 -10.61
N HIS A 16 -17.49 -17.63 -10.71
CA HIS A 16 -17.32 -16.70 -9.60
C HIS A 16 -18.74 -16.29 -9.13
N ARG A 17 -19.15 -16.87 -8.01
CA ARG A 17 -20.31 -16.40 -7.26
C ARG A 17 -19.97 -14.97 -6.80
N ARG A 18 -20.60 -13.98 -7.42
CA ARG A 18 -20.75 -12.65 -6.85
C ARG A 18 -21.59 -12.82 -5.57
N GLY A 19 -20.88 -13.01 -4.44
CA GLY A 19 -21.49 -12.85 -3.13
C GLY A 19 -21.92 -11.38 -3.02
N GLY A 20 -23.22 -11.13 -3.05
CA GLY A 20 -23.78 -9.82 -2.73
C GLY A 20 -23.41 -9.51 -1.28
N SER A 21 -22.36 -8.72 -1.07
CA SER A 21 -22.06 -8.11 0.22
C SER A 21 -23.22 -7.19 0.55
N ARG A 22 -23.99 -7.57 1.54
CA ARG A 22 -24.96 -6.71 2.21
C ARG A 22 -24.17 -5.54 2.74
N ALA A 23 -24.34 -4.35 2.13
CA ALA A 23 -23.66 -3.15 2.53
C ALA A 23 -23.95 -2.91 4.03
N ALA A 24 -22.97 -3.20 4.87
CA ALA A 24 -23.01 -2.83 6.28
C ALA A 24 -23.07 -1.29 6.34
N ALA A 25 -23.86 -0.76 7.28
CA ALA A 25 -23.87 0.69 7.53
C ALA A 25 -22.43 1.16 7.78
N PRO A 26 -22.02 2.32 7.22
CA PRO A 26 -20.66 2.82 7.40
C PRO A 26 -20.32 2.96 8.88
N ALA A 27 -19.13 2.55 9.28
CA ALA A 27 -18.68 2.57 10.67
C ALA A 27 -18.68 4.02 11.20
N ALA A 28 -19.36 4.24 12.32
CA ALA A 28 -19.49 5.57 12.91
C ALA A 28 -18.19 6.06 13.60
N THR A 29 -17.29 5.14 13.97
CA THR A 29 -16.00 5.45 14.61
C THR A 29 -14.89 4.57 14.06
N PHE A 30 -13.63 4.98 14.24
CA PHE A 30 -12.47 4.15 13.85
C PHE A 30 -12.43 2.82 14.61
N ALA A 31 -12.78 2.82 15.88
CA ALA A 31 -12.86 1.59 16.68
C ALA A 31 -13.95 0.62 16.14
N ALA A 32 -15.11 1.15 15.74
CA ALA A 32 -16.18 0.35 15.11
C ALA A 32 -15.79 -0.18 13.73
N ALA A 33 -14.84 0.49 13.04
CA ALA A 33 -14.24 0.01 11.79
C ALA A 33 -13.17 -1.08 12.00
N GLY A 34 -12.85 -1.44 13.25
CA GLY A 34 -11.84 -2.45 13.57
C GLY A 34 -10.41 -1.90 13.71
N VAL A 35 -10.23 -0.59 13.77
CA VAL A 35 -8.91 0.03 13.92
C VAL A 35 -8.36 -0.25 15.33
N PRO A 36 -7.10 -0.75 15.46
CA PRO A 36 -6.47 -1.01 16.75
C PRO A 36 -6.38 0.23 17.65
N ALA A 37 -6.52 0.02 18.97
CA ALA A 37 -6.55 1.09 19.95
C ALA A 37 -5.35 2.06 19.90
N PRO A 38 -4.08 1.64 19.70
CA PRO A 38 -2.96 2.57 19.56
C PRO A 38 -3.11 3.54 18.38
N LEU A 39 -3.66 3.06 17.26
CA LEU A 39 -3.90 3.90 16.08
C LEU A 39 -5.07 4.86 16.30
N VAL A 40 -6.13 4.42 16.99
CA VAL A 40 -7.25 5.29 17.37
C VAL A 40 -6.76 6.41 18.28
N ALA A 41 -5.89 6.12 19.25
CA ALA A 41 -5.29 7.12 20.11
C ALA A 41 -4.43 8.14 19.31
N ALA A 42 -3.55 7.66 18.43
CA ALA A 42 -2.74 8.52 17.59
C ALA A 42 -3.57 9.43 16.65
N LEU A 43 -4.68 8.93 16.12
CA LEU A 43 -5.62 9.74 15.34
C LEU A 43 -6.28 10.82 16.22
N ALA A 44 -6.69 10.48 17.42
CA ALA A 44 -7.31 11.42 18.34
C ALA A 44 -6.34 12.57 18.75
N GLU A 45 -5.05 12.29 18.94
CA GLU A 45 -4.01 13.28 19.21
C GLU A 45 -3.89 14.32 18.09
N THR A 46 -4.18 13.93 16.84
CA THR A 46 -4.21 14.84 15.68
C THR A 46 -5.57 15.49 15.46
N GLY A 47 -6.55 15.27 16.36
CA GLY A 47 -7.91 15.81 16.26
C GLY A 47 -8.82 15.05 15.31
N ILE A 48 -8.40 13.86 14.81
CA ILE A 48 -9.17 13.04 13.88
C ILE A 48 -9.92 11.97 14.68
N THR A 49 -11.19 12.20 14.95
CA THR A 49 -12.00 11.32 15.83
C THR A 49 -13.04 10.49 15.08
N THR A 50 -13.45 10.93 13.89
CA THR A 50 -14.48 10.27 13.08
C THR A 50 -13.96 9.98 11.67
N PRO A 51 -14.24 8.79 11.12
CA PRO A 51 -13.83 8.45 9.77
C PRO A 51 -14.64 9.20 8.70
N PHE A 52 -13.99 9.61 7.63
CA PHE A 52 -14.65 10.04 6.41
C PHE A 52 -15.39 8.86 5.75
N PRO A 53 -16.40 9.12 4.89
CA PRO A 53 -17.18 8.05 4.24
C PRO A 53 -16.33 7.01 3.53
N ILE A 54 -15.28 7.42 2.82
CA ILE A 54 -14.37 6.48 2.14
C ILE A 54 -13.61 5.61 3.12
N GLN A 55 -13.20 6.15 4.26
CA GLN A 55 -12.51 5.41 5.32
C GLN A 55 -13.45 4.39 5.97
N ALA A 56 -14.67 4.83 6.34
CA ALA A 56 -15.68 3.96 6.93
C ALA A 56 -16.05 2.76 6.04
N LEU A 57 -15.98 2.95 4.71
CA LEU A 57 -16.26 1.90 3.72
C LEU A 57 -15.07 0.96 3.49
N THR A 58 -13.85 1.47 3.47
CA THR A 58 -12.67 0.69 3.06
C THR A 58 -11.91 0.06 4.21
N LEU A 59 -11.92 0.66 5.40
CA LEU A 59 -11.14 0.19 6.54
C LEU A 59 -11.45 -1.26 6.96
N PRO A 60 -12.72 -1.70 7.07
CA PRO A 60 -13.01 -3.07 7.49
C PRO A 60 -12.39 -4.11 6.55
N ASP A 61 -12.53 -3.91 5.24
CA ASP A 61 -12.01 -4.83 4.24
C ASP A 61 -10.48 -4.79 4.15
N ALA A 62 -9.89 -3.58 4.20
CA ALA A 62 -8.44 -3.41 4.17
C ALA A 62 -7.75 -4.00 5.43
N LEU A 63 -8.36 -3.85 6.61
CA LEU A 63 -7.88 -4.46 7.85
C LEU A 63 -8.00 -5.98 7.83
N ALA A 64 -9.05 -6.51 7.17
CA ALA A 64 -9.21 -7.94 6.93
C ALA A 64 -8.23 -8.50 5.88
N GLY A 65 -7.44 -7.66 5.20
CA GLY A 65 -6.43 -8.07 4.24
C GLY A 65 -6.91 -8.22 2.81
N LEU A 66 -8.09 -7.70 2.50
CA LEU A 66 -8.61 -7.70 1.13
C LEU A 66 -7.96 -6.60 0.30
N ASP A 67 -7.80 -6.86 -1.00
CA ASP A 67 -7.33 -5.86 -1.95
C ASP A 67 -8.41 -4.80 -2.19
N ILE A 68 -8.02 -3.53 -2.13
CA ILE A 68 -8.92 -2.40 -2.25
C ILE A 68 -8.57 -1.57 -3.49
N LEU A 69 -9.55 -1.34 -4.34
CA LEU A 69 -9.50 -0.34 -5.40
C LEU A 69 -10.43 0.82 -5.05
N GLY A 70 -9.86 1.90 -4.51
CA GLY A 70 -10.60 3.09 -4.08
C GLY A 70 -10.49 4.23 -5.09
N ARG A 71 -11.60 4.82 -5.48
CA ARG A 71 -11.65 6.12 -6.19
C ARG A 71 -12.21 7.18 -5.26
N GLY A 72 -11.53 8.30 -5.15
CA GLY A 72 -11.99 9.44 -4.37
C GLY A 72 -11.31 10.72 -4.82
N GLN A 73 -11.97 11.84 -4.65
CA GLN A 73 -11.41 13.16 -4.94
C GLN A 73 -10.24 13.47 -3.97
N THR A 74 -9.38 14.40 -4.36
CA THR A 74 -8.34 14.94 -3.47
C THR A 74 -9.03 15.55 -2.24
N GLY A 75 -8.50 15.32 -1.04
CA GLY A 75 -9.11 15.76 0.21
C GLY A 75 -10.22 14.87 0.78
N SER A 76 -10.57 13.75 0.14
CA SER A 76 -11.59 12.80 0.63
C SER A 76 -11.12 11.91 1.79
N GLY A 77 -9.87 12.04 2.24
CA GLY A 77 -9.29 11.21 3.31
C GLY A 77 -8.68 9.89 2.84
N LYS A 78 -8.40 9.72 1.53
CA LYS A 78 -7.76 8.52 0.96
C LYS A 78 -6.47 8.12 1.67
N THR A 79 -5.63 9.09 2.00
CA THR A 79 -4.33 8.82 2.65
C THR A 79 -4.50 8.02 3.94
N LEU A 80 -5.46 8.38 4.79
CA LEU A 80 -5.76 7.62 6.00
C LEU A 80 -6.40 6.26 5.71
N SER A 81 -7.18 6.14 4.62
CA SER A 81 -7.82 4.87 4.24
C SER A 81 -6.82 3.76 3.99
N PHE A 82 -5.62 4.07 3.51
CA PHE A 82 -4.56 3.07 3.33
C PHE A 82 -3.48 3.12 4.42
N SER A 83 -3.22 4.30 5.02
CA SER A 83 -2.19 4.42 6.06
C SER A 83 -2.55 3.65 7.33
N ILE A 84 -3.81 3.67 7.74
CA ILE A 84 -4.30 2.95 8.93
C ILE A 84 -4.13 1.43 8.78
N PRO A 85 -4.67 0.77 7.73
CA PRO A 85 -4.50 -0.67 7.57
C PRO A 85 -3.04 -1.07 7.31
N LEU A 86 -2.26 -0.24 6.61
CA LEU A 86 -0.83 -0.48 6.41
C LEU A 86 -0.09 -0.55 7.76
N ALA A 87 -0.28 0.44 8.64
CA ALA A 87 0.33 0.45 9.96
C ALA A 87 -0.21 -0.69 10.87
N ALA A 88 -1.53 -0.93 10.84
CA ALA A 88 -2.14 -1.96 11.67
C ALA A 88 -1.66 -3.38 11.33
N ARG A 89 -1.57 -3.70 10.03
CA ARG A 89 -1.23 -5.05 9.56
C ARG A 89 0.27 -5.36 9.62
N LEU A 90 1.10 -4.33 9.60
CA LEU A 90 2.56 -4.47 9.72
C LEU A 90 3.06 -4.31 11.18
N ALA A 91 2.17 -4.04 12.15
CA ALA A 91 2.53 -3.81 13.54
C ALA A 91 3.34 -4.96 14.14
N ASP A 92 3.00 -6.19 13.77
CA ASP A 92 3.73 -7.38 14.18
C ASP A 92 4.75 -7.76 13.09
N GLY A 93 5.92 -8.22 13.52
CA GLY A 93 6.96 -8.73 12.62
C GLY A 93 8.28 -7.99 12.72
N TYR A 94 9.22 -8.41 11.89
CA TYR A 94 10.59 -7.92 11.91
C TYR A 94 11.03 -7.47 10.51
N THR A 95 11.60 -6.29 10.44
CA THR A 95 12.13 -5.73 9.20
C THR A 95 13.65 -5.92 9.12
N SER A 96 14.14 -6.49 8.05
CA SER A 96 15.55 -6.61 7.75
C SER A 96 16.10 -5.32 7.13
N ALA A 97 17.41 -5.10 7.27
CA ALA A 97 18.06 -3.95 6.64
C ALA A 97 17.85 -3.94 5.12
N CYS A 98 17.51 -2.79 4.56
CA CYS A 98 17.25 -2.61 3.13
C CYS A 98 16.06 -3.44 2.57
N ARG A 99 15.20 -4.00 3.41
CA ARG A 99 14.07 -4.86 3.02
C ARG A 99 12.78 -4.40 3.68
N PRO A 100 12.14 -3.35 3.16
CA PRO A 100 10.88 -2.86 3.72
C PRO A 100 9.76 -3.88 3.56
N ARG A 101 8.83 -3.91 4.51
CA ARG A 101 7.62 -4.75 4.49
C ARG A 101 6.42 -4.01 3.90
N GLY A 102 6.41 -2.69 3.99
CA GLY A 102 5.38 -1.85 3.39
C GLY A 102 5.95 -0.95 2.29
N LEU A 103 5.19 -0.80 1.19
CA LEU A 103 5.55 0.08 0.08
C LEU A 103 4.37 0.95 -0.30
N VAL A 104 4.58 2.27 -0.37
CA VAL A 104 3.63 3.23 -0.93
C VAL A 104 4.29 3.92 -2.11
N LEU A 105 3.72 3.78 -3.31
CA LEU A 105 4.18 4.48 -4.50
C LEU A 105 3.35 5.73 -4.73
N VAL A 106 4.02 6.83 -4.99
CA VAL A 106 3.43 8.16 -5.28
C VAL A 106 4.15 8.83 -6.44
N PRO A 107 3.46 9.63 -7.27
CA PRO A 107 4.06 10.22 -8.46
C PRO A 107 5.08 11.34 -8.18
N THR A 108 4.94 12.08 -7.07
CA THR A 108 5.76 13.26 -6.80
C THR A 108 6.39 13.24 -5.40
N ARG A 109 7.50 13.97 -5.26
CA ARG A 109 8.18 14.12 -3.97
C ARG A 109 7.35 14.86 -2.93
N GLU A 110 6.52 15.80 -3.38
CA GLU A 110 5.60 16.57 -2.53
C GLU A 110 4.57 15.63 -1.90
N LEU A 111 3.98 14.74 -2.71
CA LEU A 111 3.07 13.70 -2.22
C LEU A 111 3.79 12.69 -1.31
N ALA A 112 5.04 12.32 -1.63
CA ALA A 112 5.81 11.45 -0.73
C ALA A 112 5.98 12.07 0.67
N GLY A 113 6.28 13.36 0.73
CA GLY A 113 6.37 14.10 1.99
C GLY A 113 5.02 14.18 2.73
N GLN A 114 3.92 14.45 2.01
CA GLN A 114 2.57 14.51 2.59
C GLN A 114 2.12 13.15 3.14
N VAL A 115 2.29 12.08 2.37
CA VAL A 115 1.96 10.73 2.81
C VAL A 115 2.81 10.32 4.01
N GLN A 116 4.12 10.60 3.98
CA GLN A 116 5.00 10.33 5.12
C GLN A 116 4.53 11.08 6.37
N ALA A 117 4.16 12.35 6.26
CA ALA A 117 3.71 13.16 7.39
C ALA A 117 2.43 12.59 8.05
N VAL A 118 1.53 12.01 7.26
CA VAL A 118 0.31 11.36 7.76
C VAL A 118 0.60 9.96 8.33
N LEU A 119 1.44 9.18 7.65
CA LEU A 119 1.71 7.79 8.00
C LEU A 119 2.67 7.65 9.18
N ALA A 120 3.67 8.54 9.32
CA ALA A 120 4.70 8.40 10.33
C ALA A 120 4.17 8.37 11.78
N PRO A 121 3.24 9.26 12.22
CA PRO A 121 2.68 9.18 13.58
C PRO A 121 1.91 7.87 13.81
N LEU A 122 1.18 7.38 12.83
CA LEU A 122 0.45 6.12 12.93
C LEU A 122 1.42 4.92 13.04
N ALA A 123 2.42 4.89 12.19
CA ALA A 123 3.45 3.86 12.21
C ALA A 123 4.20 3.85 13.56
N GLN A 124 4.59 5.02 14.06
CA GLN A 124 5.25 5.18 15.35
C GLN A 124 4.39 4.68 16.53
N ALA A 125 3.08 4.88 16.49
CA ALA A 125 2.16 4.40 17.52
C ALA A 125 2.13 2.87 17.67
N VAL A 126 2.58 2.15 16.62
CA VAL A 126 2.70 0.68 16.60
C VAL A 126 4.15 0.20 16.45
N GLY A 127 5.13 1.08 16.72
CA GLY A 127 6.55 0.73 16.72
C GLY A 127 7.22 0.58 15.35
N LEU A 128 6.59 1.06 14.28
CA LEU A 128 7.11 1.02 12.92
C LEU A 128 7.79 2.34 12.53
N SER A 129 8.72 2.25 11.60
CA SER A 129 9.44 3.38 11.00
C SER A 129 9.05 3.60 9.54
N VAL A 130 8.97 4.88 9.12
CA VAL A 130 8.62 5.27 7.74
C VAL A 130 9.73 6.11 7.15
N VAL A 131 10.10 5.82 5.91
CA VAL A 131 11.04 6.64 5.16
C VAL A 131 10.47 7.05 3.80
N ALA A 132 10.68 8.33 3.42
CA ALA A 132 10.37 8.79 2.07
C ALA A 132 11.62 8.70 1.19
N ILE A 133 11.40 8.22 -0.07
CA ILE A 133 12.43 8.02 -1.10
C ILE A 133 12.00 8.74 -2.38
N TYR A 134 12.75 9.77 -2.77
CA TYR A 134 12.47 10.57 -3.96
C TYR A 134 13.74 11.21 -4.53
N GLY A 135 13.68 11.59 -5.79
CA GLY A 135 14.77 12.26 -6.52
C GLY A 135 14.94 13.73 -6.16
N GLY A 136 15.97 14.36 -6.72
CA GLY A 136 16.26 15.78 -6.52
C GLY A 136 16.93 16.14 -5.19
N VAL A 137 17.30 15.14 -4.39
CA VAL A 137 18.06 15.29 -3.14
C VAL A 137 19.15 14.21 -3.05
N PRO A 138 20.19 14.42 -2.22
CA PRO A 138 21.23 13.39 -2.00
C PRO A 138 20.63 12.05 -1.57
N GLN A 139 21.13 10.96 -2.15
CA GLN A 139 20.61 9.62 -1.83
C GLN A 139 21.17 9.02 -0.55
N ASN A 140 22.38 9.42 -0.13
CA ASN A 140 23.06 8.83 1.03
C ASN A 140 22.24 8.83 2.32
N PRO A 141 21.51 9.92 2.68
CA PRO A 141 20.63 9.90 3.84
C PRO A 141 19.46 8.91 3.70
N GLN A 142 18.93 8.70 2.49
CA GLN A 142 17.86 7.75 2.22
C GLN A 142 18.40 6.31 2.35
N VAL A 143 19.57 6.04 1.78
CA VAL A 143 20.25 4.73 1.92
C VAL A 143 20.54 4.42 3.39
N ALA A 144 21.03 5.40 4.17
CA ALA A 144 21.29 5.21 5.59
C ALA A 144 20.02 4.81 6.36
N ARG A 145 18.88 5.44 6.05
CA ARG A 145 17.57 5.09 6.65
C ARG A 145 17.11 3.70 6.27
N LEU A 146 17.29 3.27 5.01
CA LEU A 146 16.98 1.92 4.56
C LEU A 146 17.83 0.87 5.28
N ARG A 147 19.14 1.15 5.45
CA ARG A 147 20.05 0.28 6.22
C ARG A 147 19.65 0.20 7.71
N ASN A 148 19.02 1.24 8.24
CA ASN A 148 18.51 1.27 9.60
C ASN A 148 17.08 0.66 9.71
N ARG A 149 16.74 -0.29 8.84
CA ARG A 149 15.51 -1.11 8.90
C ARG A 149 14.23 -0.29 8.84
N ALA A 150 14.07 0.50 7.78
CA ALA A 150 12.80 1.17 7.51
C ALA A 150 11.72 0.12 7.22
N ASP A 151 10.64 0.11 8.01
CA ASP A 151 9.52 -0.83 7.85
C ASP A 151 8.66 -0.49 6.65
N ILE A 152 8.39 0.79 6.46
CA ILE A 152 7.56 1.29 5.37
C ILE A 152 8.33 2.30 4.55
N VAL A 153 8.29 2.12 3.24
CA VAL A 153 8.87 3.04 2.26
C VAL A 153 7.76 3.75 1.50
N VAL A 154 7.78 5.08 1.51
CA VAL A 154 6.95 5.92 0.63
C VAL A 154 7.86 6.43 -0.49
N ALA A 155 7.64 6.03 -1.72
CA ALA A 155 8.61 6.24 -2.80
C ALA A 155 8.03 6.84 -4.07
N CYS A 156 8.84 7.70 -4.71
CA CYS A 156 8.69 8.00 -6.13
C CYS A 156 9.40 6.91 -6.96
N PRO A 157 8.75 6.37 -8.01
CA PRO A 157 9.25 5.21 -8.76
C PRO A 157 10.68 5.34 -9.25
N GLY A 158 11.07 6.48 -9.84
CA GLY A 158 12.40 6.67 -10.43
C GLY A 158 13.53 6.46 -9.41
N ARG A 159 13.50 7.18 -8.27
CA ARG A 159 14.53 7.03 -7.23
C ARG A 159 14.50 5.64 -6.57
N LEU A 160 13.32 5.04 -6.42
CA LEU A 160 13.22 3.69 -5.89
C LEU A 160 13.91 2.69 -6.84
N ALA A 161 13.67 2.79 -8.15
CA ALA A 161 14.34 1.97 -9.16
C ALA A 161 15.87 2.11 -9.10
N ASP A 162 16.39 3.35 -9.02
CA ASP A 162 17.83 3.60 -8.86
C ASP A 162 18.41 2.89 -7.64
N LEU A 163 17.70 2.93 -6.50
CA LEU A 163 18.16 2.30 -5.26
C LEU A 163 18.07 0.78 -5.29
N ILE A 164 17.11 0.22 -6.02
CA ILE A 164 17.01 -1.22 -6.25
C ILE A 164 18.16 -1.70 -7.14
N GLU A 165 18.40 -1.01 -8.26
CA GLU A 165 19.49 -1.33 -9.18
C GLU A 165 20.87 -1.28 -8.51
N GLN A 166 21.07 -0.30 -7.62
CA GLN A 166 22.29 -0.18 -6.81
C GLN A 166 22.37 -1.17 -5.61
N GLY A 167 21.39 -2.02 -5.40
CA GLY A 167 21.33 -2.99 -4.30
C GLY A 167 21.11 -2.36 -2.91
N HIS A 168 20.57 -1.15 -2.86
CA HIS A 168 20.27 -0.44 -1.60
C HIS A 168 18.85 -0.65 -1.10
N CYS A 169 17.97 -1.26 -1.90
CA CYS A 169 16.60 -1.61 -1.54
C CYS A 169 16.20 -2.92 -2.22
N HIS A 170 15.56 -3.81 -1.47
CA HIS A 170 15.06 -5.09 -1.98
C HIS A 170 13.58 -5.24 -1.62
N LEU A 171 12.73 -5.45 -2.62
CA LEU A 171 11.27 -5.50 -2.42
C LEU A 171 10.73 -6.91 -2.17
N GLY A 172 11.60 -7.93 -2.05
CA GLY A 172 11.17 -9.33 -1.87
C GLY A 172 10.41 -9.61 -0.58
N ASP A 173 10.54 -8.73 0.42
CA ASP A 173 9.88 -8.88 1.72
C ASP A 173 8.64 -7.96 1.86
N VAL A 174 8.22 -7.29 0.76
CA VAL A 174 7.03 -6.41 0.78
C VAL A 174 5.78 -7.26 0.91
N GLU A 175 5.05 -7.07 2.00
CA GLU A 175 3.79 -7.74 2.32
C GLU A 175 2.58 -6.94 1.83
N ILE A 176 2.68 -5.60 1.89
CA ILE A 176 1.59 -4.70 1.50
C ILE A 176 2.14 -3.59 0.60
N SER A 177 1.53 -3.44 -0.56
CA SER A 177 1.83 -2.35 -1.49
C SER A 177 0.61 -1.46 -1.70
N VAL A 178 0.85 -0.16 -1.80
CA VAL A 178 -0.16 0.86 -2.11
C VAL A 178 0.33 1.68 -3.30
N ILE A 179 -0.58 1.97 -4.22
CA ILE A 179 -0.32 2.89 -5.33
C ILE A 179 -1.31 4.04 -5.20
N ASP A 180 -0.82 5.21 -4.84
CA ASP A 180 -1.64 6.42 -4.75
C ASP A 180 -1.47 7.26 -6.03
N GLU A 181 -2.55 7.88 -6.50
CA GLU A 181 -2.63 8.62 -7.76
C GLU A 181 -2.11 7.84 -8.99
N ALA A 182 -2.54 6.58 -9.13
CA ALA A 182 -2.11 5.68 -10.19
C ALA A 182 -2.36 6.22 -11.61
N ASP A 183 -3.43 6.99 -11.80
CA ASP A 183 -3.76 7.68 -13.03
C ASP A 183 -2.69 8.74 -13.40
N HIS A 184 -2.20 9.48 -12.42
CA HIS A 184 -1.12 10.44 -12.61
C HIS A 184 0.21 9.75 -12.93
N MET A 185 0.50 8.60 -12.33
CA MET A 185 1.70 7.81 -12.64
C MET A 185 1.66 7.23 -14.06
N ALA A 186 0.51 6.78 -14.53
CA ALA A 186 0.35 6.22 -15.87
C ALA A 186 0.58 7.27 -16.99
N THR A 187 0.20 8.53 -16.74
CA THR A 187 0.34 9.62 -17.72
C THR A 187 1.73 10.26 -17.74
N SER A 188 2.48 10.19 -16.65
CA SER A 188 3.79 10.82 -16.51
C SER A 188 4.97 9.98 -17.01
N GLY A 189 4.75 8.82 -17.63
CA GLY A 189 5.80 7.95 -18.16
C GLY A 189 6.73 7.34 -17.10
N SER A 190 6.35 7.43 -15.83
CA SER A 190 7.15 6.92 -14.71
C SER A 190 6.99 5.41 -14.47
N CYS A 191 6.17 4.72 -15.26
CA CYS A 191 6.16 3.26 -15.30
C CYS A 191 7.33 2.78 -16.16
N PRO A 192 8.22 1.92 -15.63
CA PRO A 192 9.18 1.23 -16.46
C PRO A 192 8.39 0.42 -17.51
N SER A 193 8.69 0.65 -18.80
CA SER A 193 8.16 -0.17 -19.89
C SER A 193 8.53 -1.62 -19.60
N TYR A 194 7.54 -2.45 -19.36
CA TYR A 194 7.72 -3.90 -19.40
C TYR A 194 8.17 -4.26 -20.81
N GLY A 195 9.48 -4.51 -20.94
CA GLY A 195 10.05 -5.02 -22.17
C GLY A 195 9.41 -6.36 -22.50
N ASP A 196 9.02 -6.50 -23.76
CA ASP A 196 8.50 -7.73 -24.36
C ASP A 196 9.29 -8.96 -23.90
N CYS A 197 8.70 -9.79 -23.07
CA CYS A 197 9.08 -11.19 -22.96
C CYS A 197 8.33 -11.99 -24.05
N SER A 198 8.80 -11.82 -25.30
CA SER A 198 8.48 -12.73 -26.40
C SER A 198 9.75 -13.48 -26.75
N THR A 199 9.89 -14.69 -26.23
CA THR A 199 10.50 -15.89 -26.86
C THR A 199 10.28 -17.10 -25.98
#